data_2af4640b09498c0da2457aad9e960fb2
#
_entry.id   2af4640b09498c0da2457aad9e960fb2
#
_cell.length_a   1.000
_cell.length_b   1.000
_cell.length_c   1.000
_cell.angle_alpha   90.00
_cell.angle_beta   90.00
_cell.angle_gamma   90.00
#
_symmetry.space_group_name_H-M   'P 1'
#
loop_
_entity.id
_entity.type
_entity.pdbx_description
1 polymer ?
#
loop_
_entity_poly.entity_id
_entity_poly.type
_entity_poly.pdbx_seq_one_letter_code
_entity_poly.pdbx_strand_id
1 'polypeptide(L)'
;MHVSAPAKKPGWLYVVEQAGRIRLAVNGRYRSTAFLDIRPLVRSGGEQGLLSVAFHPQFASNRRFFVNYTDVSGHTRVVEYRSNAAGTQALPRTRKQWLFVRQPYANHNGGQVAFGRDGRLYVGMGDGGSGGDPENRAQNLNTLLGKLVRINVAVARPNPQIAALGLRNPWRFSFDRANGDLYLADVGQNAWEEIDWVPGARVSELANYGWDSFEGRARFESKNPNQRGRLVTPVHVYGRGDGCSVSGGFVYRGSAVPEARGRYFFGDFCTGTVWSLVISGGRAVDVRREGTRIGSLSSFGEDARGELYATSLDGRVYRLVR
;
A
#
# COMPACT_ATOMS: atom_id res chain seq x y z
N MET A 1 3.07 -6.24 9.63
CA MET A 1 3.39 -5.18 8.64
C MET A 1 2.38 -5.12 7.49
N HIS A 2 1.99 -6.23 6.91
CA HIS A 2 1.01 -6.28 5.82
C HIS A 2 0.38 -7.68 5.73
N VAL A 3 -0.83 -7.78 5.20
CA VAL A 3 -1.52 -9.05 5.00
C VAL A 3 -2.19 -9.08 3.64
N SER A 4 -2.12 -10.24 2.96
CA SER A 4 -2.72 -10.44 1.65
C SER A 4 -3.06 -11.90 1.40
N ALA A 5 -3.95 -12.17 0.46
CA ALA A 5 -4.28 -13.51 0.01
C ALA A 5 -4.49 -13.57 -1.52
N PRO A 6 -4.10 -14.65 -2.18
CA PRO A 6 -4.43 -14.85 -3.60
C PRO A 6 -5.91 -15.19 -3.77
N ALA A 7 -6.53 -14.67 -4.83
CA ALA A 7 -7.99 -14.68 -5.05
C ALA A 7 -8.67 -16.06 -4.97
N LYS A 8 -7.96 -17.16 -5.24
CA LYS A 8 -8.53 -18.53 -5.29
C LYS A 8 -8.09 -19.41 -4.11
N LYS A 9 -7.71 -18.80 -2.96
CA LYS A 9 -7.29 -19.53 -1.76
C LYS A 9 -8.08 -19.06 -0.52
N PRO A 10 -9.38 -19.35 -0.45
CA PRO A 10 -10.18 -18.98 0.73
C PRO A 10 -9.61 -19.62 2.01
N GLY A 11 -9.62 -18.85 3.11
CA GLY A 11 -9.06 -19.28 4.38
C GLY A 11 -7.53 -19.18 4.49
N TRP A 12 -6.85 -18.76 3.43
CA TRP A 12 -5.41 -18.52 3.46
C TRP A 12 -5.11 -17.05 3.68
N LEU A 13 -4.11 -16.77 4.50
CA LEU A 13 -3.64 -15.44 4.79
C LEU A 13 -2.11 -15.42 4.87
N TYR A 14 -1.48 -14.59 4.06
CA TYR A 14 -0.03 -14.41 4.08
C TYR A 14 0.28 -13.12 4.84
N VAL A 15 0.96 -13.29 5.97
CA VAL A 15 1.30 -12.21 6.91
C VAL A 15 2.76 -11.86 6.74
N VAL A 16 3.01 -10.61 6.40
CA VAL A 16 4.36 -10.06 6.21
C VAL A 16 4.90 -9.56 7.54
N GLU A 17 6.05 -10.08 7.94
CA GLU A 17 6.83 -9.60 9.08
C GLU A 17 7.91 -8.63 8.57
N GLN A 18 8.04 -7.48 9.22
CA GLN A 18 8.95 -6.40 8.80
C GLN A 18 10.39 -6.87 8.63
N ALA A 19 10.83 -7.77 9.50
CA ALA A 19 12.20 -8.30 9.48
C ALA A 19 12.57 -9.13 8.24
N GLY A 20 11.60 -9.44 7.34
CA GLY A 20 11.89 -10.14 6.08
C GLY A 20 11.29 -11.54 5.96
N ARG A 21 10.25 -11.88 6.73
CA ARG A 21 9.51 -13.15 6.57
C ARG A 21 8.09 -12.94 6.12
N ILE A 22 7.56 -13.92 5.41
CA ILE A 22 6.12 -14.06 5.16
C ILE A 22 5.67 -15.37 5.80
N ARG A 23 4.70 -15.27 6.71
CA ARG A 23 4.06 -16.41 7.35
C ARG A 23 2.75 -16.74 6.63
N LEU A 24 2.45 -18.02 6.47
CA LEU A 24 1.18 -18.48 5.94
C LEU A 24 0.32 -18.98 7.11
N ALA A 25 -0.86 -18.38 7.27
CA ALA A 25 -1.94 -18.89 8.09
C ALA A 25 -3.00 -19.57 7.21
N VAL A 26 -3.49 -20.73 7.62
CA VAL A 26 -4.58 -21.46 6.96
C VAL A 26 -5.69 -21.67 7.99
N ASN A 27 -6.88 -21.14 7.70
CA ASN A 27 -8.02 -21.15 8.63
C ASN A 27 -7.64 -20.66 10.04
N GLY A 28 -6.89 -19.54 10.10
CA GLY A 28 -6.46 -18.91 11.35
C GLY A 28 -5.25 -19.57 12.05
N ARG A 29 -4.70 -20.67 11.53
CA ARG A 29 -3.54 -21.35 12.12
C ARG A 29 -2.28 -21.15 11.30
N TYR A 30 -1.22 -20.61 11.90
CA TYR A 30 0.08 -20.46 11.24
C TYR A 30 0.73 -21.83 10.99
N ARG A 31 1.31 -21.94 9.79
CA ARG A 31 2.21 -23.06 9.51
C ARG A 31 3.53 -22.90 10.28
N SER A 32 4.17 -24.02 10.62
CA SER A 32 5.47 -24.02 11.33
C SER A 32 6.59 -23.38 10.52
N THR A 33 6.60 -23.62 9.20
CA THR A 33 7.61 -23.06 8.29
C THR A 33 7.13 -21.74 7.68
N ALA A 34 8.02 -20.77 7.52
CA ALA A 34 7.75 -19.54 6.80
C ALA A 34 7.46 -19.85 5.32
N PHE A 35 6.53 -19.09 4.71
CA PHE A 35 6.31 -19.13 3.27
C PHE A 35 7.52 -18.57 2.51
N LEU A 36 8.06 -17.44 2.96
CA LEU A 36 9.28 -16.81 2.46
C LEU A 36 10.13 -16.35 3.65
N ASP A 37 11.44 -16.54 3.57
CA ASP A 37 12.40 -15.97 4.53
C ASP A 37 13.56 -15.33 3.74
N ILE A 38 13.60 -14.00 3.76
CA ILE A 38 14.63 -13.19 3.11
C ILE A 38 15.30 -12.22 4.09
N ARG A 39 15.24 -12.50 5.39
CA ARG A 39 15.85 -11.65 6.43
C ARG A 39 17.30 -11.24 6.13
N PRO A 40 18.18 -12.10 5.59
CA PRO A 40 19.55 -11.68 5.24
C PRO A 40 19.63 -10.62 4.13
N LEU A 41 18.54 -10.37 3.39
CA LEU A 41 18.48 -9.38 2.30
C LEU A 41 17.83 -8.08 2.72
N VAL A 42 17.23 -8.02 3.92
CA VAL A 42 16.35 -6.94 4.36
C VAL A 42 16.99 -6.13 5.46
N ARG A 43 17.04 -4.81 5.28
CA ARG A 43 17.22 -3.85 6.37
C ARG A 43 15.85 -3.51 6.94
N SER A 44 15.67 -3.70 8.26
CA SER A 44 14.40 -3.45 8.93
C SER A 44 14.54 -2.48 10.10
N GLY A 45 13.49 -1.73 10.39
CA GLY A 45 13.39 -0.75 11.47
C GLY A 45 12.81 0.58 10.97
N GLY A 46 12.03 1.27 11.81
CA GLY A 46 11.27 2.42 11.37
C GLY A 46 10.34 2.05 10.20
N GLU A 47 10.46 2.75 9.08
CA GLU A 47 9.70 2.48 7.86
C GLU A 47 10.36 1.40 6.96
N GLN A 48 11.61 1.02 7.22
CA GLN A 48 12.34 0.04 6.43
C GLN A 48 11.95 -1.39 6.80
N GLY A 49 11.99 -2.31 5.82
CA GLY A 49 11.67 -3.72 6.06
C GLY A 49 11.19 -4.44 4.81
N LEU A 50 10.65 -5.64 5.00
CA LEU A 50 9.76 -6.28 4.05
C LEU A 50 8.38 -5.65 4.23
N LEU A 51 7.95 -4.86 3.25
CA LEU A 51 6.86 -3.90 3.41
C LEU A 51 5.51 -4.42 2.91
N SER A 52 5.52 -5.25 1.86
CA SER A 52 4.28 -5.80 1.29
C SER A 52 4.51 -7.03 0.41
N VAL A 53 3.41 -7.72 0.09
CA VAL A 53 3.34 -8.81 -0.89
C VAL A 53 2.09 -8.66 -1.75
N ALA A 54 2.23 -8.90 -3.05
CA ALA A 54 1.12 -9.01 -4.01
C ALA A 54 1.21 -10.33 -4.79
N PHE A 55 0.09 -11.03 -4.86
CA PHE A 55 -0.02 -12.24 -5.68
C PHE A 55 -0.48 -11.87 -7.08
N HIS A 56 0.17 -12.46 -8.09
CA HIS A 56 -0.26 -12.28 -9.47
C HIS A 56 -1.74 -12.71 -9.63
N PRO A 57 -2.57 -12.01 -10.40
CA PRO A 57 -3.99 -12.39 -10.56
C PRO A 57 -4.20 -13.84 -10.97
N GLN A 58 -3.26 -14.41 -11.72
CA GLN A 58 -3.24 -15.82 -12.12
C GLN A 58 -2.33 -16.69 -11.21
N PHE A 59 -2.16 -16.33 -9.94
CA PHE A 59 -1.27 -17.07 -9.02
C PHE A 59 -1.57 -18.57 -8.95
N ALA A 60 -2.82 -18.96 -9.05
CA ALA A 60 -3.22 -20.36 -9.01
C ALA A 60 -2.55 -21.21 -10.12
N SER A 61 -2.24 -20.63 -11.28
CA SER A 61 -1.57 -21.29 -12.41
C SER A 61 -0.08 -20.98 -12.51
N ASN A 62 0.30 -19.69 -12.40
CA ASN A 62 1.68 -19.27 -12.68
C ASN A 62 2.57 -19.20 -11.43
N ARG A 63 1.98 -19.25 -10.21
CA ARG A 63 2.67 -19.26 -8.91
C ARG A 63 3.50 -18.02 -8.60
N ARG A 64 3.34 -16.93 -9.38
CA ARG A 64 4.11 -15.68 -9.25
C ARG A 64 3.55 -14.83 -8.13
N PHE A 65 4.43 -14.27 -7.32
CA PHE A 65 4.13 -13.23 -6.35
C PHE A 65 5.28 -12.23 -6.27
N PHE A 66 4.98 -11.04 -5.79
CA PHE A 66 5.88 -9.91 -5.76
C PHE A 66 5.99 -9.38 -4.35
N VAL A 67 7.19 -9.01 -3.95
CA VAL A 67 7.45 -8.38 -2.66
C VAL A 67 8.17 -7.05 -2.87
N ASN A 68 7.87 -6.09 -1.99
CA ASN A 68 8.65 -4.87 -1.87
C ASN A 68 9.40 -4.90 -0.54
N TYR A 69 10.69 -4.61 -0.57
CA TYR A 69 11.50 -4.50 0.63
C TYR A 69 12.63 -3.50 0.46
N THR A 70 13.15 -2.98 1.58
CA THR A 70 14.41 -2.24 1.63
C THR A 70 15.57 -3.21 1.82
N ASP A 71 16.55 -3.17 0.91
CA ASP A 71 17.73 -4.03 0.99
C ASP A 71 18.67 -3.60 2.13
N VAL A 72 19.74 -4.35 2.36
CA VAL A 72 20.72 -4.11 3.44
C VAL A 72 21.35 -2.71 3.38
N SER A 73 21.37 -2.08 2.22
CA SER A 73 21.82 -0.69 2.03
C SER A 73 20.68 0.33 2.22
N GLY A 74 19.46 -0.12 2.51
CA GLY A 74 18.28 0.73 2.70
C GLY A 74 17.56 1.12 1.41
N HIS A 75 17.91 0.54 0.27
CA HIS A 75 17.31 0.88 -1.03
C HIS A 75 16.11 0.00 -1.36
N THR A 76 15.12 0.56 -2.04
CA THR A 76 13.89 -0.16 -2.40
C THR A 76 14.14 -1.17 -3.51
N ARG A 77 13.62 -2.39 -3.30
CA ARG A 77 13.58 -3.45 -4.30
C ARG A 77 12.18 -4.03 -4.44
N VAL A 78 11.73 -4.16 -5.67
CA VAL A 78 10.55 -4.97 -6.01
C VAL A 78 11.03 -6.23 -6.70
N VAL A 79 10.69 -7.38 -6.11
CA VAL A 79 11.22 -8.69 -6.51
C VAL A 79 10.09 -9.68 -6.66
N GLU A 80 10.10 -10.42 -7.77
CA GLU A 80 9.24 -11.56 -8.01
C GLU A 80 9.89 -12.84 -7.48
N TYR A 81 9.05 -13.69 -6.95
CA TYR A 81 9.34 -15.10 -6.68
C TYR A 81 8.21 -15.98 -7.23
N ARG A 82 8.47 -17.27 -7.31
CA ARG A 82 7.42 -18.28 -7.51
C ARG A 82 7.27 -19.11 -6.24
N SER A 83 6.08 -19.66 -6.05
CA SER A 83 5.84 -20.66 -5.00
C SER A 83 5.94 -22.07 -5.56
N ASN A 84 6.04 -23.07 -4.67
CA ASN A 84 5.82 -24.46 -4.98
C ASN A 84 4.38 -24.71 -5.50
N ALA A 85 4.12 -25.90 -6.00
CA ALA A 85 2.83 -26.27 -6.59
C ALA A 85 1.65 -26.08 -5.61
N ALA A 86 1.85 -26.36 -4.35
CA ALA A 86 0.83 -26.19 -3.30
C ALA A 86 0.57 -24.73 -2.93
N GLY A 87 1.49 -23.81 -3.23
CA GLY A 87 1.42 -22.41 -2.80
C GLY A 87 1.88 -22.21 -1.36
N THR A 88 2.48 -23.21 -0.72
CA THR A 88 2.80 -23.19 0.72
C THR A 88 4.22 -22.73 1.03
N GLN A 89 5.09 -22.65 0.05
CA GLN A 89 6.48 -22.24 0.21
C GLN A 89 6.99 -21.52 -1.04
N ALA A 90 7.69 -20.42 -0.86
CA ALA A 90 8.41 -19.74 -1.92
C ALA A 90 9.63 -20.54 -2.38
N LEU A 91 10.01 -20.35 -3.63
CA LEU A 91 11.19 -20.95 -4.27
C LEU A 91 12.26 -19.84 -4.43
N PRO A 92 13.23 -19.69 -3.52
CA PRO A 92 14.19 -18.57 -3.51
C PRO A 92 14.99 -18.43 -4.80
N ARG A 93 15.34 -19.56 -5.46
CA ARG A 93 16.08 -19.58 -6.73
C ARG A 93 15.32 -18.96 -7.92
N THR A 94 14.02 -18.71 -7.79
CA THR A 94 13.19 -18.06 -8.83
C THR A 94 13.19 -16.55 -8.75
N ARG A 95 14.02 -15.98 -7.88
CA ARG A 95 14.15 -14.54 -7.63
C ARG A 95 14.43 -13.77 -8.92
N LYS A 96 13.55 -12.79 -9.24
CA LYS A 96 13.72 -11.86 -10.37
C LYS A 96 13.45 -10.44 -9.88
N GLN A 97 14.42 -9.54 -10.04
CA GLN A 97 14.25 -8.13 -9.71
C GLN A 97 13.49 -7.41 -10.83
N TRP A 98 12.49 -6.63 -10.45
CA TRP A 98 11.66 -5.81 -11.33
C TRP A 98 11.92 -4.32 -11.18
N LEU A 99 12.24 -3.87 -9.97
CA LEU A 99 12.53 -2.47 -9.69
C LEU A 99 13.67 -2.36 -8.68
N PHE A 100 14.50 -1.36 -8.87
CA PHE A 100 15.48 -0.88 -7.91
C PHE A 100 15.40 0.65 -7.87
N VAL A 101 15.23 1.22 -6.68
CA VAL A 101 15.23 2.67 -6.48
C VAL A 101 16.15 3.00 -5.30
N ARG A 102 17.11 3.87 -5.51
CA ARG A 102 17.94 4.40 -4.43
C ARG A 102 17.09 5.25 -3.51
N GLN A 103 17.19 4.99 -2.21
CA GLN A 103 16.56 5.79 -1.17
C GLN A 103 17.61 6.70 -0.56
N PRO A 104 17.39 8.02 -0.56
CA PRO A 104 18.35 8.97 0.03
C PRO A 104 18.29 8.97 1.56
N TYR A 105 17.13 8.66 2.14
CA TYR A 105 16.89 8.61 3.59
C TYR A 105 16.20 7.30 3.99
N ALA A 106 16.16 7.03 5.31
CA ALA A 106 15.58 5.81 5.87
C ALA A 106 14.04 5.84 6.02
N ASN A 107 13.43 7.00 5.81
CA ASN A 107 11.99 7.23 5.92
C ASN A 107 11.35 7.54 4.54
N HIS A 108 10.03 7.66 4.52
CA HIS A 108 9.20 7.84 3.32
C HIS A 108 9.45 6.76 2.26
N ASN A 109 9.52 5.51 2.70
CA ASN A 109 9.77 4.40 1.79
C ASN A 109 8.53 3.97 1.02
N GLY A 110 7.31 4.33 1.48
CA GLY A 110 6.06 3.79 0.93
C GLY A 110 6.01 2.27 1.03
N GLY A 111 6.09 1.59 -0.12
CA GLY A 111 6.39 0.15 -0.19
C GLY A 111 5.21 -0.78 -0.40
N GLN A 112 3.99 -0.29 -0.52
CA GLN A 112 2.86 -1.11 -0.94
C GLN A 112 3.04 -1.55 -2.40
N VAL A 113 2.74 -2.82 -2.68
CA VAL A 113 2.54 -3.35 -4.03
C VAL A 113 1.15 -3.95 -4.16
N ALA A 114 0.49 -3.70 -5.29
CA ALA A 114 -0.82 -4.26 -5.59
C ALA A 114 -1.02 -4.37 -7.11
N PHE A 115 -1.85 -5.32 -7.56
CA PHE A 115 -2.25 -5.40 -8.96
C PHE A 115 -3.50 -4.55 -9.22
N GLY A 116 -3.42 -3.70 -10.23
CA GLY A 116 -4.58 -3.02 -10.78
C GLY A 116 -5.43 -3.96 -11.68
N ARG A 117 -6.64 -3.53 -12.01
CA ARG A 117 -7.52 -4.27 -12.94
C ARG A 117 -6.94 -4.39 -14.36
N ASP A 118 -6.01 -3.51 -14.72
CA ASP A 118 -5.25 -3.55 -15.98
C ASP A 118 -4.16 -4.65 -16.00
N GLY A 119 -4.05 -5.43 -14.92
CA GLY A 119 -3.08 -6.50 -14.76
C GLY A 119 -1.65 -6.02 -14.52
N ARG A 120 -1.43 -4.72 -14.35
CA ARG A 120 -0.11 -4.15 -14.00
C ARG A 120 0.12 -4.17 -12.50
N LEU A 121 1.39 -4.33 -12.12
CA LEU A 121 1.81 -4.19 -10.74
C LEU A 121 2.04 -2.70 -10.42
N TYR A 122 1.36 -2.19 -9.42
CA TYR A 122 1.54 -0.84 -8.90
C TYR A 122 2.41 -0.86 -7.65
N VAL A 123 3.24 0.17 -7.50
CA VAL A 123 4.21 0.33 -6.39
C VAL A 123 4.10 1.76 -5.86
N GLY A 124 3.75 1.91 -4.60
CA GLY A 124 3.79 3.21 -3.90
C GLY A 124 5.22 3.55 -3.49
N MET A 125 5.69 4.71 -3.89
CA MET A 125 7.03 5.22 -3.60
C MET A 125 6.92 6.58 -2.92
N GLY A 126 7.46 6.72 -1.72
CA GLY A 126 7.59 8.01 -1.07
C GLY A 126 8.61 8.92 -1.75
N ASP A 127 8.65 10.19 -1.36
CA ASP A 127 9.58 11.21 -1.89
C ASP A 127 11.05 10.94 -1.52
N GLY A 128 11.29 9.90 -0.72
CA GLY A 128 12.61 9.46 -0.29
C GLY A 128 13.06 10.06 1.03
N GLY A 129 12.20 10.84 1.71
CA GLY A 129 12.44 11.31 3.05
C GLY A 129 12.93 12.76 3.17
N SER A 130 13.26 13.15 4.40
CA SER A 130 13.48 14.53 4.83
C SER A 130 12.17 15.34 4.97
N GLY A 131 12.27 16.61 5.39
CA GLY A 131 11.13 17.53 5.47
C GLY A 131 10.98 18.36 4.20
N GLY A 132 9.74 18.56 3.73
CA GLY A 132 9.42 19.48 2.64
C GLY A 132 9.97 19.09 1.26
N ASP A 133 10.30 17.83 1.02
CA ASP A 133 10.83 17.33 -0.26
C ASP A 133 11.90 18.26 -0.90
N PRO A 134 13.06 18.46 -0.24
CA PRO A 134 14.02 19.52 -0.58
C PRO A 134 14.57 19.45 -2.00
N GLU A 135 14.49 18.29 -2.65
CA GLU A 135 14.92 18.09 -4.04
C GLU A 135 13.74 18.06 -5.01
N ASN A 136 12.53 18.39 -4.56
CA ASN A 136 11.31 18.42 -5.38
C ASN A 136 11.07 17.11 -6.15
N ARG A 137 11.37 15.99 -5.51
CA ARG A 137 11.28 14.65 -6.13
C ARG A 137 9.85 14.28 -6.45
N ALA A 138 8.91 14.65 -5.58
CA ALA A 138 7.50 14.33 -5.78
C ALA A 138 6.94 14.90 -7.07
N GLN A 139 7.34 16.13 -7.46
CA GLN A 139 6.89 16.80 -8.68
C GLN A 139 7.81 16.56 -9.88
N ASN A 140 8.99 15.94 -9.69
CA ASN A 140 9.96 15.68 -10.76
C ASN A 140 9.67 14.34 -11.46
N LEU A 141 9.34 14.37 -12.74
CA LEU A 141 9.04 13.18 -13.55
C LEU A 141 10.28 12.36 -13.99
N ASN A 142 11.48 12.83 -13.69
CA ASN A 142 12.74 12.12 -13.98
C ASN A 142 13.17 11.17 -12.84
N THR A 143 12.39 11.09 -11.77
CA THR A 143 12.62 10.17 -10.65
C THR A 143 11.37 9.35 -10.34
N LEU A 144 11.55 8.17 -9.75
CA LEU A 144 10.45 7.33 -9.28
C LEU A 144 10.08 7.58 -7.81
N LEU A 145 10.78 8.50 -7.12
CA LEU A 145 10.45 8.93 -5.77
C LEU A 145 9.24 9.88 -5.76
N GLY A 146 8.37 9.78 -4.76
CA GLY A 146 7.12 10.54 -4.66
C GLY A 146 6.08 10.18 -5.72
N LYS A 147 5.97 8.89 -6.06
CA LYS A 147 5.19 8.37 -7.19
C LYS A 147 4.35 7.14 -6.85
N LEU A 148 3.27 6.99 -7.58
CA LEU A 148 2.71 5.67 -7.85
C LEU A 148 3.27 5.17 -9.18
N VAL A 149 4.06 4.10 -9.12
CA VAL A 149 4.72 3.49 -10.30
C VAL A 149 3.93 2.28 -10.73
N ARG A 150 3.76 2.04 -12.03
CA ARG A 150 3.14 0.82 -12.57
C ARG A 150 4.10 0.08 -13.49
N ILE A 151 4.08 -1.26 -13.42
CA ILE A 151 4.99 -2.15 -14.15
C ILE A 151 4.18 -3.21 -14.88
N ASN A 152 4.40 -3.35 -16.18
CA ASN A 152 3.83 -4.46 -16.95
C ASN A 152 4.68 -5.72 -16.76
N VAL A 153 4.26 -6.58 -15.83
CA VAL A 153 4.98 -7.82 -15.49
C VAL A 153 4.74 -8.98 -16.46
N ALA A 154 3.97 -8.74 -17.53
CA ALA A 154 3.78 -9.73 -18.62
C ALA A 154 4.92 -9.69 -19.64
N VAL A 155 5.70 -8.60 -19.70
CA VAL A 155 6.82 -8.46 -20.63
C VAL A 155 8.16 -8.72 -19.94
N ALA A 156 9.15 -9.21 -20.68
CA ALA A 156 10.43 -9.63 -20.11
C ALA A 156 11.27 -8.46 -19.55
N ARG A 157 11.22 -7.30 -20.20
CA ARG A 157 11.96 -6.08 -19.84
C ARG A 157 11.00 -4.89 -19.83
N PRO A 158 10.21 -4.72 -18.77
CA PRO A 158 9.28 -3.60 -18.67
C PRO A 158 10.03 -2.30 -18.44
N ASN A 159 9.49 -1.22 -18.99
CA ASN A 159 9.85 0.13 -18.55
C ASN A 159 8.84 0.55 -17.47
N PRO A 160 9.24 0.81 -16.21
CA PRO A 160 8.35 1.32 -15.19
C PRO A 160 7.76 2.66 -15.63
N GLN A 161 6.46 2.82 -15.46
CA GLN A 161 5.73 4.03 -15.83
C GLN A 161 5.23 4.75 -14.59
N ILE A 162 5.29 6.07 -14.57
CA ILE A 162 4.68 6.89 -13.55
C ILE A 162 3.17 6.89 -13.81
N ALA A 163 2.38 6.35 -12.87
CA ALA A 163 0.93 6.40 -12.88
C ALA A 163 0.39 7.63 -12.14
N ALA A 164 1.11 8.08 -11.11
CA ALA A 164 0.83 9.33 -10.41
C ALA A 164 2.11 9.93 -9.82
N LEU A 165 2.06 11.25 -9.57
CA LEU A 165 3.13 12.04 -8.95
C LEU A 165 2.57 12.88 -7.80
N GLY A 166 3.45 13.60 -7.09
CA GLY A 166 3.05 14.50 -6.03
C GLY A 166 2.63 13.77 -4.75
N LEU A 167 3.32 12.68 -4.41
CA LEU A 167 3.11 11.91 -3.21
C LEU A 167 4.26 12.11 -2.23
N ARG A 168 3.95 12.21 -0.93
CA ARG A 168 4.94 12.33 0.13
C ARG A 168 5.41 10.96 0.64
N ASN A 169 4.51 10.21 1.21
CA ASN A 169 4.76 8.87 1.72
C ASN A 169 3.48 8.02 1.61
N PRO A 170 3.14 7.56 0.39
CA PRO A 170 1.95 6.75 0.14
C PRO A 170 2.11 5.40 0.82
N TRP A 171 1.81 5.38 2.13
CA TRP A 171 2.08 4.25 2.99
C TRP A 171 1.30 3.01 2.55
N ARG A 172 -0.03 3.20 2.29
CA ARG A 172 -0.86 2.13 1.75
C ARG A 172 -1.81 2.67 0.69
N PHE A 173 -2.05 1.84 -0.31
CA PHE A 173 -3.09 2.07 -1.30
C PHE A 173 -3.77 0.74 -1.63
N SER A 174 -4.99 0.80 -2.15
CA SER A 174 -5.71 -0.39 -2.59
C SER A 174 -6.59 -0.08 -3.79
N PHE A 175 -6.88 -1.11 -4.56
CA PHE A 175 -7.92 -1.08 -5.58
C PHE A 175 -9.17 -1.76 -5.05
N ASP A 176 -10.30 -1.07 -5.10
CA ASP A 176 -11.58 -1.71 -4.82
C ASP A 176 -11.80 -2.86 -5.82
N ARG A 177 -11.93 -4.07 -5.30
CA ARG A 177 -12.11 -5.27 -6.14
C ARG A 177 -13.39 -5.26 -6.97
N ALA A 178 -14.41 -4.47 -6.56
CA ALA A 178 -15.69 -4.40 -7.26
C ALA A 178 -15.65 -3.54 -8.52
N ASN A 179 -15.00 -2.36 -8.47
CA ASN A 179 -15.04 -1.37 -9.56
C ASN A 179 -13.63 -0.90 -10.00
N GLY A 180 -12.58 -1.22 -9.25
CA GLY A 180 -11.20 -0.83 -9.55
C GLY A 180 -10.83 0.58 -9.11
N ASP A 181 -11.65 1.25 -8.32
CA ASP A 181 -11.34 2.55 -7.75
C ASP A 181 -10.06 2.46 -6.91
N LEU A 182 -9.18 3.43 -7.09
CA LEU A 182 -7.96 3.56 -6.31
C LEU A 182 -8.22 4.41 -5.08
N TYR A 183 -7.89 3.87 -3.93
CA TYR A 183 -7.78 4.59 -2.66
C TYR A 183 -6.32 4.62 -2.24
N LEU A 184 -5.83 5.78 -1.83
CA LEU A 184 -4.45 5.99 -1.44
C LEU A 184 -4.42 6.80 -0.14
N ALA A 185 -3.61 6.37 0.82
CA ALA A 185 -3.35 7.08 2.05
C ALA A 185 -1.92 7.62 2.01
N ASP A 186 -1.79 8.93 1.99
CA ASP A 186 -0.51 9.62 1.97
C ASP A 186 -0.24 10.30 3.30
N VAL A 187 0.88 9.97 3.92
CA VAL A 187 1.26 10.51 5.24
C VAL A 187 1.77 11.93 5.08
N GLY A 188 1.11 12.85 5.77
CA GLY A 188 1.43 14.27 5.71
C GLY A 188 2.66 14.67 6.52
N GLN A 189 3.06 15.93 6.38
CA GLN A 189 4.27 16.49 7.01
C GLN A 189 4.00 17.06 8.42
N ASN A 190 3.15 18.08 8.49
CA ASN A 190 2.99 18.90 9.67
C ASN A 190 1.55 18.98 10.19
N ALA A 191 0.58 19.10 9.29
CA ALA A 191 -0.77 19.50 9.64
C ALA A 191 -1.83 18.44 9.28
N TRP A 192 -1.70 17.77 8.15
CA TRP A 192 -2.76 16.98 7.57
C TRP A 192 -2.30 15.59 7.16
N GLU A 193 -3.11 14.60 7.49
CA GLU A 193 -3.12 13.26 6.90
C GLU A 193 -4.20 13.21 5.83
N GLU A 194 -4.01 12.44 4.75
CA GLU A 194 -4.96 12.46 3.63
C GLU A 194 -5.31 11.10 3.07
N ILE A 195 -6.55 11.01 2.59
CA ILE A 195 -7.05 9.92 1.77
C ILE A 195 -7.42 10.48 0.41
N ASP A 196 -6.79 9.95 -0.61
CA ASP A 196 -7.07 10.23 -2.00
C ASP A 196 -7.92 9.14 -2.63
N TRP A 197 -8.67 9.53 -3.65
CA TRP A 197 -9.51 8.63 -4.41
C TRP A 197 -9.51 8.99 -5.90
N VAL A 198 -9.43 7.96 -6.74
CA VAL A 198 -9.58 8.08 -8.20
C VAL A 198 -10.48 6.95 -8.69
N PRO A 199 -11.52 7.25 -9.51
CA PRO A 199 -12.39 6.21 -10.07
C PRO A 199 -11.58 5.26 -10.96
N GLY A 200 -11.92 3.98 -10.95
CA GLY A 200 -11.22 2.93 -11.67
C GLY A 200 -10.99 3.21 -13.16
N ALA A 201 -11.97 3.86 -13.80
CA ALA A 201 -11.87 4.27 -15.20
C ALA A 201 -10.75 5.29 -15.47
N ARG A 202 -10.29 6.04 -14.46
CA ARG A 202 -9.30 7.11 -14.57
C ARG A 202 -7.94 6.78 -13.96
N VAL A 203 -7.75 5.59 -13.41
CA VAL A 203 -6.47 5.15 -12.79
C VAL A 203 -5.32 5.13 -13.80
N SER A 204 -5.61 4.98 -15.08
CA SER A 204 -4.60 5.04 -16.15
C SER A 204 -4.16 6.46 -16.51
N GLU A 205 -4.91 7.49 -16.13
CA GLU A 205 -4.55 8.90 -16.32
C GLU A 205 -3.47 9.31 -15.33
N LEU A 206 -2.55 10.17 -15.76
CA LEU A 206 -1.52 10.70 -14.88
C LEU A 206 -2.16 11.65 -13.85
N ALA A 207 -2.22 11.22 -12.59
CA ALA A 207 -2.70 12.03 -11.48
C ALA A 207 -1.53 12.76 -10.78
N ASN A 208 -1.79 13.97 -10.24
CA ASN A 208 -0.89 14.70 -9.37
C ASN A 208 -1.60 14.96 -8.03
N TYR A 209 -1.08 14.42 -6.94
CA TYR A 209 -1.65 14.55 -5.60
C TYR A 209 -1.18 15.81 -4.85
N GLY A 210 -0.29 16.58 -5.46
CA GLY A 210 0.00 17.96 -5.06
C GLY A 210 1.19 18.15 -4.14
N TRP A 211 1.70 17.13 -3.47
CA TRP A 211 2.89 17.27 -2.64
C TRP A 211 4.11 17.69 -3.49
N ASP A 212 4.87 18.68 -3.15
CA ASP A 212 4.99 19.44 -1.92
C ASP A 212 4.34 20.86 -2.04
N SER A 213 3.62 21.13 -3.11
CA SER A 213 2.87 22.38 -3.25
C SER A 213 1.70 22.46 -2.29
N PHE A 214 1.11 21.30 -1.96
CA PHE A 214 -0.01 21.15 -1.03
C PHE A 214 0.28 20.06 0.00
N GLU A 215 -0.24 20.24 1.22
CA GLU A 215 -0.41 19.22 2.25
C GLU A 215 -1.90 19.14 2.58
N GLY A 216 -2.53 18.00 2.33
CA GLY A 216 -3.98 17.93 2.36
C GLY A 216 -4.60 18.87 1.32
N ARG A 217 -5.46 19.77 1.78
CA ARG A 217 -6.09 20.81 0.94
C ARG A 217 -5.45 22.18 1.11
N ALA A 218 -4.46 22.31 1.99
CA ALA A 218 -3.79 23.56 2.29
C ALA A 218 -2.53 23.75 1.46
N ARG A 219 -2.21 25.00 1.15
CA ARG A 219 -0.94 25.34 0.51
C ARG A 219 0.19 25.05 1.49
N PHE A 220 1.21 24.30 1.04
CA PHE A 220 2.42 24.02 1.81
C PHE A 220 3.60 24.85 1.31
N GLU A 221 3.92 24.78 0.02
CA GLU A 221 4.97 25.56 -0.62
C GLU A 221 4.39 26.57 -1.61
N SER A 222 5.13 27.64 -1.90
CA SER A 222 4.70 28.70 -2.85
C SER A 222 4.74 28.25 -4.32
N LYS A 223 5.51 27.20 -4.64
CA LYS A 223 5.66 26.67 -6.00
C LYS A 223 4.38 25.98 -6.49
N ASN A 224 4.11 26.06 -7.78
CA ASN A 224 2.99 25.39 -8.40
C ASN A 224 3.30 23.91 -8.66
N PRO A 225 2.30 23.02 -8.55
CA PRO A 225 2.47 21.62 -8.91
C PRO A 225 2.72 21.45 -10.41
N ASN A 226 3.37 20.35 -10.77
CA ASN A 226 3.66 20.01 -12.17
C ASN A 226 2.35 19.87 -12.97
N GLN A 227 2.24 20.62 -14.07
CA GLN A 227 1.01 20.73 -14.88
C GLN A 227 0.77 19.51 -15.79
N ARG A 228 1.70 18.57 -15.91
CA ARG A 228 1.51 17.37 -16.76
C ARG A 228 0.55 16.37 -16.15
N GLY A 229 0.39 16.35 -14.82
CA GLY A 229 -0.57 15.52 -14.11
C GLY A 229 -1.84 16.29 -13.77
N ARG A 230 -2.99 15.62 -13.87
CA ARG A 230 -4.25 16.18 -13.38
C ARG A 230 -4.22 16.28 -11.86
N LEU A 231 -4.36 17.49 -11.31
CA LEU A 231 -4.40 17.71 -9.88
C LEU A 231 -5.61 16.96 -9.27
N VAL A 232 -5.35 16.18 -8.23
CA VAL A 232 -6.33 15.44 -7.44
C VAL A 232 -6.31 15.99 -6.02
N THR A 233 -7.44 16.45 -5.54
CA THR A 233 -7.61 16.89 -4.16
C THR A 233 -8.04 15.71 -3.29
N PRO A 234 -7.53 15.55 -2.07
CA PRO A 234 -7.92 14.46 -1.19
C PRO A 234 -9.43 14.50 -0.89
N VAL A 235 -10.05 13.32 -0.89
CA VAL A 235 -11.47 13.18 -0.55
C VAL A 235 -11.71 13.33 0.95
N HIS A 236 -10.70 13.00 1.77
CA HIS A 236 -10.75 13.16 3.22
C HIS A 236 -9.39 13.59 3.76
N VAL A 237 -9.39 14.46 4.75
CA VAL A 237 -8.21 14.89 5.51
C VAL A 237 -8.54 14.92 7.00
N TYR A 238 -7.55 14.65 7.85
CA TYR A 238 -7.66 14.85 9.28
C TYR A 238 -6.38 15.46 9.85
N GLY A 239 -6.53 16.24 10.93
CA GLY A 239 -5.41 16.98 11.51
C GLY A 239 -4.74 16.25 12.67
N ARG A 240 -3.70 16.88 13.22
CA ARG A 240 -2.86 16.32 14.30
C ARG A 240 -3.62 16.04 15.61
N GLY A 241 -4.79 16.63 15.82
CA GLY A 241 -5.67 16.30 16.95
C GLY A 241 -6.29 14.89 16.86
N ASP A 242 -6.40 14.33 15.66
CA ASP A 242 -7.00 13.03 15.41
C ASP A 242 -5.98 11.92 15.14
N GLY A 243 -4.77 12.27 14.71
CA GLY A 243 -3.70 11.32 14.43
C GLY A 243 -2.44 11.98 13.90
N CYS A 244 -1.47 11.17 13.50
CA CYS A 244 -0.17 11.66 13.04
C CYS A 244 0.42 10.89 11.85
N SER A 245 -0.16 9.74 11.48
CA SER A 245 0.35 8.91 10.38
C SER A 245 -0.74 7.97 9.89
N VAL A 246 -1.33 8.31 8.76
CA VAL A 246 -2.39 7.51 8.16
C VAL A 246 -1.88 6.14 7.72
N SER A 247 -2.56 5.10 8.18
CA SER A 247 -2.33 3.71 7.79
C SER A 247 -3.46 3.26 6.88
N GLY A 248 -3.47 3.67 5.63
CA GLY A 248 -4.54 3.44 4.67
C GLY A 248 -5.13 2.04 4.67
N GLY A 249 -6.02 1.76 3.82
CA GLY A 249 -7.00 0.74 4.00
C GLY A 249 -7.54 0.09 2.75
N PHE A 250 -8.70 -0.48 2.91
CA PHE A 250 -9.41 -1.23 1.86
C PHE A 250 -10.91 -0.99 1.92
N VAL A 251 -11.56 -1.08 0.76
CA VAL A 251 -13.03 -1.14 0.70
C VAL A 251 -13.47 -2.54 1.10
N TYR A 252 -14.32 -2.63 2.11
CA TYR A 252 -14.87 -3.92 2.52
C TYR A 252 -15.82 -4.50 1.46
N ARG A 253 -15.53 -5.71 1.00
CA ARG A 253 -16.32 -6.43 0.00
C ARG A 253 -16.67 -7.87 0.46
N GLY A 254 -16.41 -8.17 1.72
CA GLY A 254 -16.77 -9.44 2.34
C GLY A 254 -18.28 -9.59 2.58
N SER A 255 -18.64 -10.68 3.23
CA SER A 255 -20.02 -11.03 3.56
C SER A 255 -20.30 -11.18 5.06
N ALA A 256 -19.23 -11.21 5.89
CA ALA A 256 -19.40 -11.43 7.34
C ALA A 256 -20.03 -10.22 8.05
N VAL A 257 -19.86 -9.00 7.50
CA VAL A 257 -20.40 -7.74 8.04
C VAL A 257 -21.14 -7.00 6.92
N PRO A 258 -22.37 -7.39 6.57
CA PRO A 258 -23.12 -6.85 5.43
C PRO A 258 -23.27 -5.31 5.45
N GLU A 259 -23.45 -4.72 6.63
CA GLU A 259 -23.60 -3.27 6.86
C GLU A 259 -22.31 -2.46 6.57
N ALA A 260 -21.16 -3.11 6.59
CA ALA A 260 -19.87 -2.52 6.24
C ALA A 260 -19.57 -2.53 4.74
N ARG A 261 -20.37 -3.26 3.94
CA ARG A 261 -20.07 -3.49 2.53
C ARG A 261 -20.09 -2.20 1.72
N GLY A 262 -19.00 -1.92 1.02
CA GLY A 262 -18.82 -0.69 0.24
C GLY A 262 -18.13 0.44 1.01
N ARG A 263 -17.88 0.28 2.30
CA ARG A 263 -17.15 1.27 3.09
C ARG A 263 -15.65 1.06 2.96
N TYR A 264 -14.89 2.12 2.81
CA TYR A 264 -13.43 2.12 2.87
C TYR A 264 -13.00 2.29 4.33
N PHE A 265 -12.29 1.32 4.86
CA PHE A 265 -11.73 1.35 6.22
C PHE A 265 -10.27 1.80 6.16
N PHE A 266 -9.90 2.72 7.03
CA PHE A 266 -8.54 3.22 7.21
C PHE A 266 -8.27 3.53 8.68
N GLY A 267 -7.05 3.87 9.04
CA GLY A 267 -6.74 4.19 10.43
C GLY A 267 -5.46 5.00 10.58
N ASP A 268 -5.06 5.24 11.82
CA ASP A 268 -3.88 6.00 12.18
C ASP A 268 -2.92 5.18 13.03
N PHE A 269 -1.64 5.23 12.71
CA PHE A 269 -0.60 4.48 13.41
C PHE A 269 -0.39 4.95 14.86
N CYS A 270 -0.45 6.27 15.11
CA CYS A 270 -0.14 6.86 16.40
C CYS A 270 -1.24 6.65 17.41
N THR A 271 -2.47 6.94 17.01
CA THR A 271 -3.64 6.87 17.90
C THR A 271 -4.30 5.51 17.89
N GLY A 272 -4.02 4.69 16.86
CA GLY A 272 -4.70 3.43 16.62
C GLY A 272 -6.16 3.57 16.22
N THR A 273 -6.64 4.80 16.01
CA THR A 273 -8.03 5.04 15.63
C THR A 273 -8.33 4.43 14.27
N VAL A 274 -9.48 3.81 14.15
CA VAL A 274 -10.01 3.25 12.89
C VAL A 274 -11.20 4.09 12.46
N TRP A 275 -11.23 4.44 11.18
CA TRP A 275 -12.35 5.12 10.52
C TRP A 275 -12.86 4.32 9.35
N SER A 276 -14.06 4.67 8.91
CA SER A 276 -14.58 4.24 7.62
C SER A 276 -15.31 5.40 6.92
N LEU A 277 -15.37 5.33 5.60
CA LEU A 277 -16.10 6.28 4.77
C LEU A 277 -16.69 5.60 3.54
N VAL A 278 -17.60 6.29 2.89
CA VAL A 278 -18.18 5.91 1.59
C VAL A 278 -17.87 7.00 0.58
N ILE A 279 -17.60 6.65 -0.68
CA ILE A 279 -17.50 7.61 -1.77
C ILE A 279 -18.85 7.70 -2.50
N SER A 280 -19.36 8.91 -2.63
CA SER A 280 -20.54 9.21 -3.44
C SER A 280 -20.32 10.53 -4.19
N GLY A 281 -20.58 10.55 -5.49
CA GLY A 281 -20.35 11.73 -6.33
C GLY A 281 -18.90 12.25 -6.32
N GLY A 282 -17.91 11.35 -6.09
CA GLY A 282 -16.49 11.73 -6.03
C GLY A 282 -16.06 12.40 -4.71
N ARG A 283 -16.86 12.30 -3.66
CA ARG A 283 -16.60 12.89 -2.33
C ARG A 283 -16.76 11.84 -1.25
N ALA A 284 -15.97 11.96 -0.17
CA ALA A 284 -16.19 11.18 1.02
C ALA A 284 -17.49 11.65 1.71
N VAL A 285 -18.37 10.72 1.97
CA VAL A 285 -19.59 10.91 2.74
C VAL A 285 -19.66 9.87 3.85
N ASP A 286 -20.51 10.10 4.85
CA ASP A 286 -20.71 9.16 5.97
C ASP A 286 -19.38 8.69 6.59
N VAL A 287 -18.49 9.65 6.90
CA VAL A 287 -17.24 9.38 7.60
C VAL A 287 -17.57 9.02 9.05
N ARG A 288 -17.12 7.85 9.48
CA ARG A 288 -17.37 7.33 10.84
C ARG A 288 -16.07 7.04 11.53
N ARG A 289 -15.98 7.39 12.81
CA ARG A 289 -14.97 6.86 13.73
C ARG A 289 -15.52 5.55 14.27
N GLU A 290 -14.87 4.45 13.95
CA GLU A 290 -15.25 3.14 14.45
C GLU A 290 -14.89 3.04 15.94
N GLY A 291 -15.69 2.32 16.73
CA GLY A 291 -15.51 2.23 18.17
C GLY A 291 -14.24 1.47 18.62
N THR A 292 -13.38 1.09 17.68
CA THR A 292 -12.19 0.27 17.90
C THR A 292 -10.91 1.06 17.78
N ARG A 293 -9.90 0.71 18.59
CA ARG A 293 -8.52 1.19 18.44
C ARG A 293 -7.55 0.03 18.32
N ILE A 294 -6.60 0.14 17.40
CA ILE A 294 -5.55 -0.85 17.17
C ILE A 294 -4.19 -0.15 17.32
N GLY A 295 -3.51 -0.39 18.43
CA GLY A 295 -2.20 0.22 18.67
C GLY A 295 -1.17 -0.18 17.60
N SER A 296 -0.30 0.76 17.22
CA SER A 296 0.71 0.55 16.17
C SER A 296 0.14 -0.03 14.87
N LEU A 297 -1.05 0.45 14.46
CA LEU A 297 -1.76 0.00 13.27
C LEU A 297 -0.93 0.29 12.02
N SER A 298 -0.42 -0.76 11.39
CA SER A 298 0.55 -0.62 10.29
C SER A 298 -0.03 -0.84 8.91
N SER A 299 -1.14 -1.55 8.78
CA SER A 299 -1.74 -1.84 7.47
C SER A 299 -3.12 -2.48 7.63
N PHE A 300 -3.85 -2.43 6.54
CA PHE A 300 -5.00 -3.31 6.28
C PHE A 300 -4.68 -4.27 5.14
N GLY A 301 -5.55 -5.25 4.96
CA GLY A 301 -5.52 -6.17 3.81
C GLY A 301 -6.77 -7.01 3.77
N GLU A 302 -6.95 -7.75 2.69
CA GLU A 302 -8.14 -8.57 2.48
C GLU A 302 -7.78 -10.02 2.15
N ASP A 303 -8.69 -10.92 2.50
CA ASP A 303 -8.60 -12.31 2.07
C ASP A 303 -9.26 -12.54 0.69
N ALA A 304 -9.23 -13.79 0.22
CA ALA A 304 -9.82 -14.19 -1.06
C ALA A 304 -11.33 -13.91 -1.16
N ARG A 305 -12.03 -13.79 -0.02
CA ARG A 305 -13.47 -13.51 0.05
C ARG A 305 -13.79 -12.03 0.21
N GLY A 306 -12.76 -11.17 0.35
CA GLY A 306 -12.94 -9.75 0.62
C GLY A 306 -13.21 -9.43 2.10
N GLU A 307 -12.95 -10.38 3.00
CA GLU A 307 -12.97 -10.11 4.43
C GLU A 307 -11.75 -9.27 4.80
N LEU A 308 -11.96 -8.27 5.65
CA LEU A 308 -10.94 -7.27 5.99
C LEU A 308 -10.16 -7.69 7.24
N TYR A 309 -8.87 -7.44 7.17
CA TYR A 309 -7.92 -7.63 8.25
C TYR A 309 -7.10 -6.37 8.48
N ALA A 310 -6.71 -6.14 9.74
CA ALA A 310 -5.74 -5.11 10.11
C ALA A 310 -4.52 -5.74 10.76
N THR A 311 -3.35 -5.13 10.58
CA THR A 311 -2.09 -5.60 11.19
C THR A 311 -1.50 -4.52 12.08
N SER A 312 -0.96 -4.95 13.23
CA SER A 312 -0.22 -4.12 14.16
C SER A 312 1.26 -4.51 14.19
N LEU A 313 2.15 -3.55 14.44
CA LEU A 313 3.58 -3.83 14.64
C LEU A 313 3.88 -4.57 15.95
N ASP A 314 2.91 -4.67 16.86
CA ASP A 314 3.01 -5.51 18.06
C ASP A 314 2.86 -7.02 17.77
N GLY A 315 2.69 -7.39 16.50
CA GLY A 315 2.63 -8.78 16.03
C GLY A 315 1.22 -9.36 15.91
N ARG A 316 0.18 -8.56 16.09
CA ARG A 316 -1.21 -9.01 16.01
C ARG A 316 -1.82 -8.79 14.63
N VAL A 317 -2.73 -9.69 14.28
CA VAL A 317 -3.62 -9.59 13.11
C VAL A 317 -5.06 -9.63 13.60
N TYR A 318 -5.80 -8.61 13.24
CA TYR A 318 -7.22 -8.46 13.60
C TYR A 318 -8.08 -8.74 12.38
N ARG A 319 -9.28 -9.22 12.58
CA ARG A 319 -10.29 -9.40 11.54
C ARG A 319 -11.50 -8.52 11.85
N LEU A 320 -12.07 -7.89 10.81
CA LEU A 320 -13.35 -7.21 10.92
C LEU A 320 -14.47 -8.25 11.18
N VAL A 321 -15.20 -8.06 12.27
CA VAL A 321 -16.36 -8.85 12.69
C VAL A 321 -17.48 -7.91 13.11
N ARG A 322 -18.71 -8.42 13.27
CA ARG A 322 -19.84 -7.66 13.85
C ARG A 322 -19.55 -7.28 15.29
#